data_74531e9b3f81f03c3895914fba9c33ee
#
_entry.id   74531e9b3f81f03c3895914fba9c33ee
#
_cell.length_a   1.000
_cell.length_b   1.000
_cell.length_c   1.000
_cell.angle_alpha   90.00
_cell.angle_beta   90.00
_cell.angle_gamma   90.00
#
_symmetry.space_group_name_H-M   'P 1'
#
loop_
_entity.id
_entity.type
_entity.pdbx_description
1 polymer ?
#
loop_
_entity_poly.entity_id
_entity_poly.type
_entity_poly.pdbx_seq_one_letter_code
_entity_poly.pdbx_strand_id
1 'polypeptide(L)'
;MVILPAIDIKDGKCVRLVQGKYDSAYTVAESAADTAKAFEAMGATWLHMVDLDGAKEAVPVNTDMIFDVLKQCNLKVELGGGIRNMETIDYYMDHGISRIILGSAAL
;
A
#
# COMPACT_ATOMS: atom_id res chain seq x y z
N MET A 1 -7.86 15.69 15.27
CA MET A 1 -7.08 14.43 15.24
C MET A 1 -6.74 14.08 13.80
N VAL A 2 -5.47 13.82 13.51
CA VAL A 2 -5.05 13.35 12.19
C VAL A 2 -5.15 11.84 12.18
N ILE A 3 -5.87 11.28 11.19
CA ILE A 3 -6.01 9.84 11.03
C ILE A 3 -5.21 9.43 9.81
N LEU A 4 -4.26 8.51 9.99
CA LEU A 4 -3.51 7.92 8.88
C LEU A 4 -3.79 6.41 8.87
N PRO A 5 -4.84 5.98 8.18
CA PRO A 5 -5.12 4.55 8.06
C PRO A 5 -4.07 3.84 7.22
N ALA A 6 -3.93 2.55 7.45
CA ALA A 6 -2.94 1.74 6.76
C ALA A 6 -3.58 0.47 6.19
N ILE A 7 -3.10 0.08 5.01
CA ILE A 7 -3.48 -1.17 4.35
C ILE A 7 -2.20 -1.90 3.97
N ASP A 8 -2.03 -3.11 4.49
CA ASP A 8 -0.95 -4.01 4.07
C ASP A 8 -1.52 -5.00 3.05
N ILE A 9 -0.80 -5.23 1.96
CA ILE A 9 -1.27 -6.09 0.87
C ILE A 9 -0.33 -7.29 0.75
N LYS A 10 -0.91 -8.48 0.77
CA LYS A 10 -0.20 -9.73 0.55
C LYS A 10 -1.10 -10.69 -0.24
N ASP A 11 -0.56 -11.31 -1.29
CA ASP A 11 -1.27 -12.26 -2.13
C ASP A 11 -2.58 -11.69 -2.70
N GLY A 12 -2.59 -10.40 -3.04
CA GLY A 12 -3.75 -9.72 -3.59
C GLY A 12 -4.86 -9.41 -2.59
N LYS A 13 -4.56 -9.45 -1.29
CA LYS A 13 -5.56 -9.25 -0.22
C LYS A 13 -5.05 -8.27 0.82
N CYS A 14 -5.98 -7.61 1.50
CA CYS A 14 -5.65 -6.80 2.66
C CYS A 14 -5.41 -7.72 3.85
N VAL A 15 -4.26 -7.60 4.48
CA VAL A 15 -3.86 -8.48 5.58
C VAL A 15 -3.43 -7.68 6.80
N ARG A 16 -3.29 -8.38 7.92
CA ARG A 16 -2.65 -7.87 9.12
C ARG A 16 -1.59 -8.88 9.53
N LEU A 17 -0.38 -8.40 9.82
CA LEU A 17 0.70 -9.26 10.29
C LEU A 17 0.61 -9.40 11.81
N VAL A 18 0.86 -10.61 12.31
CA VAL A 18 0.99 -10.84 13.74
C VAL A 18 2.45 -10.63 14.13
N GLN A 19 2.70 -9.66 14.99
CA GLN A 19 4.06 -9.29 15.42
C GLN A 19 5.01 -8.95 14.25
N GLY A 20 4.45 -8.46 13.13
CA GLY A 20 5.25 -8.08 11.97
C GLY A 20 5.79 -9.24 11.14
N LYS A 21 5.34 -10.46 11.37
CA LYS A 21 5.86 -11.66 10.69
C LYS A 21 5.00 -12.01 9.49
N TYR A 22 5.64 -12.15 8.31
CA TYR A 22 4.94 -12.51 7.08
C TYR A 22 4.17 -13.82 7.19
N ASP A 23 4.76 -14.82 7.85
CA ASP A 23 4.16 -16.14 7.98
C ASP A 23 2.92 -16.14 8.87
N SER A 24 2.72 -15.06 9.62
CA SER A 24 1.58 -14.91 10.52
C SER A 24 0.49 -14.01 9.91
N ALA A 25 0.62 -13.65 8.62
CA ALA A 25 -0.36 -12.78 7.97
C ALA A 25 -1.72 -13.48 7.89
N TYR A 26 -2.78 -12.72 8.14
CA TYR A 26 -4.14 -13.20 7.91
C TYR A 26 -4.96 -12.13 7.19
N THR A 27 -5.91 -12.59 6.39
CA THR A 27 -6.74 -11.71 5.59
C THR A 27 -7.76 -10.98 6.48
N VAL A 28 -7.83 -9.64 6.35
CA VAL A 28 -8.83 -8.82 7.02
C VAL A 28 -9.86 -8.28 6.06
N ALA A 29 -9.53 -8.19 4.76
CA ALA A 29 -10.44 -7.76 3.71
C ALA A 29 -9.96 -8.29 2.36
N GLU A 30 -10.91 -8.56 1.46
CA GLU A 30 -10.59 -9.00 0.11
C GLU A 30 -10.30 -7.84 -0.84
N SER A 31 -10.89 -6.66 -0.58
CA SER A 31 -10.78 -5.52 -1.47
C SER A 31 -10.12 -4.34 -0.79
N ALA A 32 -8.93 -3.97 -1.29
CA ALA A 32 -8.25 -2.77 -0.82
C ALA A 32 -9.03 -1.51 -1.19
N ALA A 33 -9.65 -1.48 -2.37
CA ALA A 33 -10.43 -0.32 -2.81
C ALA A 33 -11.63 -0.06 -1.90
N ASP A 34 -12.36 -1.10 -1.52
CA ASP A 34 -13.50 -0.96 -0.62
C ASP A 34 -13.06 -0.50 0.77
N THR A 35 -11.95 -1.04 1.26
CA THR A 35 -11.37 -0.62 2.54
C THR A 35 -10.96 0.85 2.49
N ALA A 36 -10.31 1.27 1.41
CA ALA A 36 -9.90 2.66 1.23
C ALA A 36 -11.10 3.61 1.19
N LYS A 37 -12.16 3.22 0.49
CA LYS A 37 -13.40 4.03 0.45
C LYS A 37 -14.02 4.17 1.84
N ALA A 38 -13.98 3.12 2.65
CA ALA A 38 -14.49 3.18 4.02
C ALA A 38 -13.67 4.16 4.86
N PHE A 39 -12.36 4.16 4.73
CA PHE A 39 -11.51 5.14 5.41
C PHE A 39 -11.81 6.56 4.95
N GLU A 40 -11.99 6.76 3.66
CA GLU A 40 -12.34 8.08 3.11
C GLU A 40 -13.67 8.56 3.67
N ALA A 41 -14.66 7.68 3.76
CA ALA A 41 -15.97 8.00 4.33
C ALA A 41 -15.89 8.39 5.81
N MET A 42 -14.88 7.91 6.53
CA MET A 42 -14.63 8.28 7.92
C MET A 42 -13.85 9.58 8.07
N GLY A 43 -13.50 10.24 6.96
CA GLY A 43 -12.82 11.53 7.00
C GLY A 43 -11.32 11.48 6.78
N ALA A 44 -10.75 10.32 6.47
CA ALA A 44 -9.33 10.23 6.14
C ALA A 44 -9.04 10.98 4.84
N THR A 45 -7.84 11.57 4.74
CA THR A 45 -7.37 12.25 3.54
C THR A 45 -6.13 11.58 2.96
N TRP A 46 -5.42 10.82 3.77
CA TRP A 46 -4.22 10.07 3.38
C TRP A 46 -4.40 8.60 3.72
N LEU A 47 -3.70 7.74 2.96
CA LEU A 47 -3.68 6.30 3.19
C LEU A 47 -2.23 5.82 3.08
N HIS A 48 -1.79 5.04 4.06
CA HIS A 48 -0.49 4.36 4.02
C HIS A 48 -0.70 2.95 3.50
N MET A 49 -0.02 2.59 2.41
CA MET A 49 -0.10 1.25 1.82
C MET A 49 1.27 0.60 1.79
N VAL A 50 1.32 -0.69 2.06
CA VAL A 50 2.55 -1.47 1.93
C VAL A 50 2.27 -2.69 1.06
N ASP A 51 3.04 -2.85 0.00
CA ASP A 51 3.06 -4.06 -0.82
C ASP A 51 4.02 -5.04 -0.15
N LEU A 52 3.49 -5.92 0.71
CA LEU A 52 4.32 -6.85 1.46
C LEU A 52 5.03 -7.85 0.55
N ASP A 53 4.38 -8.28 -0.53
CA ASP A 53 5.03 -9.15 -1.51
C ASP A 53 6.14 -8.40 -2.24
N GLY A 54 5.92 -7.13 -2.57
CA GLY A 54 6.94 -6.28 -3.15
C GLY A 54 8.14 -6.12 -2.24
N ALA A 55 7.90 -5.91 -0.95
CA ALA A 55 8.98 -5.79 0.03
C ALA A 55 9.83 -7.07 0.10
N LYS A 56 9.19 -8.23 0.03
CA LYS A 56 9.88 -9.53 0.04
C LYS A 56 10.65 -9.77 -1.26
N GLU A 57 10.02 -9.50 -2.40
CA GLU A 57 10.58 -9.80 -3.72
C GLU A 57 11.52 -8.69 -4.24
N ALA A 58 11.51 -7.54 -3.59
CA ALA A 58 12.31 -6.37 -3.97
C ALA A 58 11.88 -5.74 -5.31
N VAL A 59 10.67 -6.04 -5.77
CA VAL A 59 10.06 -5.46 -6.97
C VAL A 59 8.56 -5.26 -6.72
N PRO A 60 7.89 -4.36 -7.46
CA PRO A 60 6.44 -4.21 -7.31
C PRO A 60 5.71 -5.51 -7.64
N VAL A 61 4.73 -5.89 -6.84
CA VAL A 61 3.93 -7.12 -7.04
C VAL A 61 2.44 -6.83 -7.14
N ASN A 62 1.86 -6.13 -6.15
CA ASN A 62 0.41 -5.93 -6.09
C ASN A 62 -0.03 -4.61 -6.75
N THR A 63 0.54 -4.29 -7.91
CA THR A 63 0.30 -3.00 -8.58
C THR A 63 -1.15 -2.82 -8.98
N ASP A 64 -1.83 -3.89 -9.43
CA ASP A 64 -3.22 -3.79 -9.86
C ASP A 64 -4.14 -3.38 -8.72
N MET A 65 -3.93 -3.93 -7.52
CA MET A 65 -4.69 -3.53 -6.34
C MET A 65 -4.43 -2.09 -5.94
N ILE A 66 -3.16 -1.69 -5.98
CA ILE A 66 -2.75 -0.33 -5.62
C ILE A 66 -3.39 0.67 -6.57
N PHE A 67 -3.32 0.42 -7.87
CA PHE A 67 -3.89 1.33 -8.87
C PHE A 67 -5.42 1.35 -8.83
N ASP A 68 -6.04 0.23 -8.47
CA ASP A 68 -7.49 0.18 -8.28
C ASP A 68 -7.93 1.10 -7.12
N VAL A 69 -7.18 1.13 -6.03
CA VAL A 69 -7.42 2.07 -4.92
C VAL A 69 -7.36 3.51 -5.44
N LEU A 70 -6.33 3.84 -6.22
CA LEU A 70 -6.16 5.20 -6.76
C LEU A 70 -7.31 5.62 -7.66
N LYS A 71 -7.91 4.68 -8.38
CA LYS A 71 -9.05 4.97 -9.26
C LYS A 71 -10.35 5.16 -8.49
N GLN A 72 -10.53 4.45 -7.38
CA GLN A 72 -11.82 4.35 -6.71
C GLN A 72 -11.99 5.30 -5.54
N CYS A 73 -10.94 5.94 -5.07
CA CYS A 73 -11.04 6.91 -3.99
C CYS A 73 -10.18 8.13 -4.27
N ASN A 74 -10.35 9.18 -3.46
CA ASN A 74 -9.61 10.43 -3.61
C ASN A 74 -8.57 10.61 -2.50
N LEU A 75 -8.22 9.53 -1.80
CA LEU A 75 -7.16 9.57 -0.80
C LEU A 75 -5.81 9.80 -1.47
N LYS A 76 -4.96 10.57 -0.81
CA LYS A 76 -3.55 10.63 -1.16
C LYS A 76 -2.88 9.39 -0.58
N VAL A 77 -2.08 8.71 -1.37
CA VAL A 77 -1.47 7.45 -0.95
C VAL A 77 0.03 7.60 -0.79
N GLU A 78 0.54 7.19 0.36
CA GLU A 78 1.96 6.94 0.53
C GLU A 78 2.17 5.43 0.47
N LEU A 79 3.17 5.00 -0.29
CA LEU A 79 3.37 3.60 -0.64
C LEU A 79 4.78 3.15 -0.34
N GLY A 80 4.90 1.99 0.31
CA GLY A 80 6.16 1.29 0.51
C GLY A 80 6.09 -0.14 0.01
N GLY A 81 7.25 -0.79 -0.12
CA GLY A 81 7.37 -2.19 -0.51
C GLY A 81 7.80 -2.37 -1.97
N GLY A 82 9.00 -2.92 -2.18
CA GLY A 82 9.50 -3.24 -3.52
C GLY A 82 10.06 -2.05 -4.30
N ILE A 83 10.31 -0.96 -3.63
CA ILE A 83 10.77 0.28 -4.28
C ILE A 83 12.25 0.46 -3.95
N ARG A 84 13.12 0.24 -4.95
CA ARG A 84 14.57 0.21 -4.74
C ARG A 84 15.36 1.06 -5.70
N ASN A 85 14.71 1.71 -6.68
CA ASN A 85 15.43 2.53 -7.67
C ASN A 85 14.53 3.66 -8.15
N MET A 86 15.14 4.61 -8.85
CA MET A 86 14.41 5.78 -9.36
C MET A 86 13.37 5.42 -10.40
N GLU A 87 13.63 4.39 -11.20
CA GLU A 87 12.68 3.95 -12.23
C GLU A 87 11.35 3.51 -11.59
N THR A 88 11.41 2.74 -10.52
CA THR A 88 10.21 2.31 -9.80
C THR A 88 9.51 3.50 -9.13
N ILE A 89 10.26 4.43 -8.54
CA ILE A 89 9.70 5.64 -7.94
C ILE A 89 8.92 6.42 -9.00
N ASP A 90 9.54 6.67 -10.15
CA ASP A 90 8.91 7.41 -11.25
C ASP A 90 7.66 6.70 -11.75
N TYR A 91 7.71 5.38 -11.87
CA TYR A 91 6.58 4.57 -12.29
C TYR A 91 5.37 4.77 -11.38
N TYR A 92 5.56 4.68 -10.06
CA TYR A 92 4.46 4.87 -9.12
C TYR A 92 3.97 6.32 -9.08
N MET A 93 4.90 7.29 -9.07
CA MET A 93 4.51 8.70 -9.05
C MET A 93 3.73 9.09 -10.30
N ASP A 94 4.11 8.58 -11.46
CA ASP A 94 3.41 8.82 -12.71
C ASP A 94 2.00 8.23 -12.72
N HIS A 95 1.75 7.20 -11.91
CA HIS A 95 0.45 6.55 -11.80
C HIS A 95 -0.43 7.11 -10.67
N GLY A 96 0.04 8.13 -9.96
CA GLY A 96 -0.79 8.84 -8.99
C GLY A 96 -0.47 8.62 -7.52
N ILE A 97 0.62 7.91 -7.20
CA ILE A 97 1.08 7.81 -5.82
C ILE A 97 1.60 9.17 -5.38
N SER A 98 1.21 9.62 -4.18
CA SER A 98 1.54 10.95 -3.67
C SER A 98 2.88 11.00 -2.93
N ARG A 99 3.30 9.89 -2.32
CA ARG A 99 4.54 9.83 -1.55
C ARG A 99 5.08 8.40 -1.57
N ILE A 100 6.40 8.28 -1.67
CA ILE A 100 7.09 6.99 -1.64
C ILE A 100 7.80 6.85 -0.30
N ILE A 101 7.68 5.67 0.31
CA ILE A 101 8.39 5.30 1.53
C ILE A 101 9.45 4.28 1.16
N LEU A 102 10.71 4.60 1.41
CA LEU A 102 11.83 3.69 1.15
C LEU A 102 12.19 2.95 2.43
N GLY A 103 12.31 1.65 2.34
CA GLY A 103 12.81 0.85 3.45
C GLY A 103 14.32 1.01 3.63
N SER A 104 14.82 0.65 4.80
CA SER A 104 16.26 0.74 5.09
C SER A 104 17.10 -0.08 4.13
N ALA A 105 16.56 -1.17 3.60
CA ALA A 105 17.27 -2.03 2.63
C ALA A 105 17.42 -1.36 1.26
N ALA A 106 16.72 -0.27 0.99
CA ALA A 106 16.83 0.45 -0.28
C ALA A 106 18.03 1.41 -0.30
N LEU A 107 18.63 1.61 0.84
CA LEU A 107 19.78 2.49 0.98
C LEU A 107 21.07 1.71 0.80
#